data_3d0e0bd3f887f48880d12f002bd60e71
#
_entry.id   3d0e0bd3f887f48880d12f002bd60e71
#
_cell.length_a   1.000
_cell.length_b   1.000
_cell.length_c   1.000
_cell.angle_alpha   90.00
_cell.angle_beta   90.00
_cell.angle_gamma   90.00
#
_symmetry.space_group_name_H-M   'P 1'
#
loop_
_entity.id
_entity.type
_entity.pdbx_description
1 polymer ?
#
loop_
_entity_poly.entity_id
_entity_poly.type
_entity_poly.pdbx_seq_one_letter_code
_entity_poly.pdbx_strand_id
1 'polypeptide(L)'
;MKRTHGLDEREMELVKLLMADCQTTGDIQTKLKKLFAGTIEQMLEAEMDEHLGYEKNSVAGNSRNGYGKKTIISDYGECEIAVPRDRNGDFEPKVIEKRQTRTDEIEQKIMQIRTPAEQSSARNVAA
;
A
#
# COMPACT_ATOMS: atom_id res chain seq x y z
N MET A 1 -25.55 8.03 22.14
CA MET A 1 -24.27 8.30 21.45
C MET A 1 -24.04 7.24 20.38
N LYS A 2 -23.73 7.68 19.17
CA LYS A 2 -23.49 6.72 18.09
C LYS A 2 -22.12 6.06 18.25
N ARG A 3 -22.06 4.80 17.89
CA ARG A 3 -20.78 4.07 17.92
C ARG A 3 -19.88 4.52 16.76
N THR A 4 -18.62 4.72 17.04
CA THR A 4 -17.65 5.16 16.06
C THR A 4 -16.58 4.10 15.77
N HIS A 5 -16.68 2.94 16.39
CA HIS A 5 -15.71 1.86 16.26
C HIS A 5 -14.29 2.30 16.58
N GLY A 6 -14.15 3.27 17.51
CA GLY A 6 -12.84 3.80 17.90
C GLY A 6 -12.22 4.74 16.88
N LEU A 7 -12.97 5.18 15.88
CA LEU A 7 -12.46 6.07 14.85
C LEU A 7 -12.47 7.53 15.33
N ASP A 8 -11.48 8.30 14.90
CA ASP A 8 -11.43 9.72 15.19
C ASP A 8 -12.26 10.51 14.17
N GLU A 9 -12.28 11.83 14.33
CA GLU A 9 -13.10 12.71 13.48
C GLU A 9 -12.71 12.62 12.00
N ARG A 10 -11.43 12.57 11.70
CA ARG A 10 -10.96 12.48 10.31
C ARG A 10 -11.32 11.15 9.69
N GLU A 11 -11.20 10.09 10.46
CA GLU A 11 -11.58 8.75 10.01
C GLU A 11 -13.09 8.66 9.80
N MET A 12 -13.87 9.31 10.65
CA MET A 12 -15.33 9.36 10.48
C MET A 12 -15.73 10.13 9.22
N GLU A 13 -14.96 11.16 8.85
CA GLU A 13 -15.20 11.85 7.58
C GLU A 13 -14.98 10.92 6.39
N LEU A 14 -13.95 10.06 6.45
CA LEU A 14 -13.73 9.05 5.41
C LEU A 14 -14.89 8.07 5.33
N VAL A 15 -15.45 7.67 6.47
CA VAL A 15 -16.60 6.79 6.51
C VAL A 15 -17.80 7.46 5.82
N LYS A 16 -18.02 8.74 6.06
CA LYS A 16 -19.11 9.48 5.42
C LYS A 16 -18.93 9.53 3.90
N LEU A 17 -17.70 9.72 3.44
CA LEU A 17 -17.40 9.72 2.01
C LEU A 17 -17.68 8.36 1.39
N LEU A 18 -17.32 7.30 2.09
CA LEU A 18 -17.61 5.94 1.63
C LEU A 18 -19.12 5.70 1.56
N MET A 19 -19.86 6.15 2.55
CA MET A 19 -21.32 6.00 2.57
C MET A 19 -21.99 6.71 1.40
N ALA A 20 -21.45 7.85 1.00
CA ALA A 20 -21.99 8.61 -0.12
C ALA A 20 -21.79 7.89 -1.45
N ASP A 21 -20.69 7.16 -1.60
CA ASP A 21 -20.32 6.52 -2.86
C ASP A 21 -20.71 5.05 -2.96
N CYS A 22 -20.95 4.41 -1.83
CA CYS A 22 -21.11 2.95 -1.79
C CYS A 22 -22.51 2.57 -1.32
N GLN A 23 -23.12 1.61 -2.00
CA GLN A 23 -24.44 1.10 -1.66
C GLN A 23 -24.40 -0.37 -1.22
N THR A 24 -23.37 -1.10 -1.60
CA THR A 24 -23.21 -2.51 -1.28
C THR A 24 -21.84 -2.76 -0.65
N THR A 25 -21.69 -3.91 -0.01
CA THR A 25 -20.38 -4.31 0.53
C THR A 25 -19.35 -4.48 -0.60
N GLY A 26 -19.81 -4.89 -1.78
CA GLY A 26 -18.92 -4.96 -2.96
C GLY A 26 -18.40 -3.59 -3.37
N ASP A 27 -19.28 -2.58 -3.32
CA ASP A 27 -18.87 -1.20 -3.59
C ASP A 27 -17.81 -0.72 -2.60
N ILE A 28 -18.02 -1.05 -1.32
CA ILE A 28 -17.07 -0.68 -0.26
C ILE A 28 -15.73 -1.33 -0.51
N GLN A 29 -15.72 -2.62 -0.84
CA GLN A 29 -14.48 -3.35 -1.11
C GLN A 29 -13.74 -2.76 -2.31
N THR A 30 -14.45 -2.44 -3.38
CA THR A 30 -13.86 -1.81 -4.56
C THR A 30 -13.25 -0.46 -4.21
N LYS A 31 -13.95 0.34 -3.42
CA LYS A 31 -13.47 1.65 -3.00
C LYS A 31 -12.24 1.53 -2.10
N LEU A 32 -12.25 0.59 -1.16
CA LEU A 32 -11.11 0.36 -0.30
C LEU A 32 -9.89 -0.08 -1.09
N LYS A 33 -10.08 -0.90 -2.12
CA LYS A 33 -8.99 -1.30 -3.01
C LYS A 33 -8.38 -0.09 -3.71
N LYS A 34 -9.21 0.81 -4.22
CA LYS A 34 -8.74 2.03 -4.86
C LYS A 34 -8.01 2.95 -3.89
N LEU A 35 -8.55 3.11 -2.69
CA LEU A 35 -7.93 3.94 -1.67
C LEU A 35 -6.58 3.36 -1.23
N PHE A 36 -6.53 2.05 -1.10
CA PHE A 36 -5.29 1.35 -0.76
C PHE A 36 -4.23 1.59 -1.84
N ALA A 37 -4.59 1.33 -3.10
CA ALA A 37 -3.67 1.53 -4.22
C ALA A 37 -3.22 2.99 -4.33
N GLY A 38 -4.17 3.92 -4.21
CA GLY A 38 -3.86 5.35 -4.26
C GLY A 38 -2.96 5.80 -3.12
N THR A 39 -3.16 5.25 -1.93
CA THR A 39 -2.31 5.56 -0.78
C THR A 39 -0.88 5.09 -1.02
N ILE A 40 -0.73 3.87 -1.53
CA ILE A 40 0.60 3.33 -1.87
C ILE A 40 1.26 4.22 -2.93
N GLU A 41 0.51 4.62 -3.95
CA GLU A 41 1.06 5.50 -4.99
C GLU A 41 1.52 6.84 -4.43
N GLN A 42 0.75 7.42 -3.51
CA GLN A 42 1.14 8.69 -2.89
C GLN A 42 2.38 8.53 -2.00
N MET A 43 2.50 7.41 -1.33
CA MET A 43 3.70 7.11 -0.56
C MET A 43 4.92 6.97 -1.47
N LEU A 44 4.75 6.33 -2.63
CA LEU A 44 5.82 6.21 -3.62
C LEU A 44 6.22 7.59 -4.17
N GLU A 45 5.23 8.45 -4.42
CA GLU A 45 5.49 9.82 -4.88
C GLU A 45 6.31 10.59 -3.84
N ALA A 46 5.95 10.45 -2.56
CA ALA A 46 6.67 11.11 -1.48
C ALA A 46 8.12 10.59 -1.38
N GLU A 47 8.32 9.29 -1.54
CA GLU A 47 9.67 8.72 -1.55
C GLU A 47 10.48 9.23 -2.74
N MET A 48 9.84 9.34 -3.90
CA MET A 48 10.52 9.87 -5.09
C MET A 48 10.90 11.34 -4.90
N ASP A 49 10.01 12.14 -4.33
CA ASP A 49 10.30 13.54 -4.05
C ASP A 49 11.50 13.68 -3.11
N GLU A 50 11.57 12.85 -2.08
CA GLU A 50 12.69 12.84 -1.15
C GLU A 50 13.98 12.40 -1.85
N HIS A 51 13.89 11.37 -2.67
CA HIS A 51 15.04 10.87 -3.44
C HIS A 51 15.57 11.93 -4.39
N LEU A 52 14.70 12.57 -5.17
CA LEU A 52 15.08 13.61 -6.11
C LEU A 52 15.53 14.90 -5.41
N GLY A 53 14.93 15.22 -4.28
CA GLY A 53 15.36 16.35 -3.46
C GLY A 53 16.80 16.20 -3.02
N TYR A 54 17.19 14.99 -2.71
CA TYR A 54 18.57 14.65 -2.37
C TYR A 54 19.48 14.78 -3.59
N GLU A 55 19.05 14.20 -4.71
CA GLU A 55 19.82 14.18 -5.96
C GLU A 55 19.84 15.53 -6.68
N LYS A 56 18.85 16.35 -6.42
CA LYS A 56 18.72 17.68 -7.05
C LYS A 56 19.95 18.56 -6.82
N ASN A 57 20.65 18.32 -5.73
CA ASN A 57 21.85 19.07 -5.37
C ASN A 57 23.12 18.47 -5.94
N SER A 58 23.02 17.37 -6.64
CA SER A 58 24.19 16.73 -7.26
C SER A 58 24.46 17.36 -8.62
N VAL A 59 25.74 17.36 -8.99
CA VAL A 59 26.19 17.92 -10.27
C VAL A 59 25.62 17.13 -11.45
N ALA A 60 25.45 15.84 -11.26
CA ALA A 60 24.93 14.96 -12.31
C ALA A 60 23.45 15.14 -12.59
N GLY A 61 22.70 15.62 -11.60
CA GLY A 61 21.27 15.83 -11.73
C GLY A 61 20.50 14.56 -11.98
N ASN A 62 19.35 14.41 -11.33
CA ASN A 62 18.44 13.33 -11.58
C ASN A 62 17.05 13.92 -11.70
N SER A 63 16.13 13.26 -12.36
CA SER A 63 14.79 13.78 -12.58
C SER A 63 13.79 12.64 -12.71
N ARG A 64 12.51 12.97 -12.60
CA ARG A 64 11.44 12.01 -12.84
C ARG A 64 11.47 11.55 -14.29
N ASN A 65 11.23 10.28 -14.50
CA ASN A 65 11.26 9.68 -15.83
C ASN A 65 10.06 8.76 -16.03
N GLY A 66 8.86 9.32 -15.85
CA GLY A 66 7.63 8.58 -16.05
C GLY A 66 7.37 7.55 -14.97
N TYR A 67 6.55 6.56 -15.31
CA TYR A 67 6.08 5.55 -14.38
C TYR A 67 6.18 4.16 -14.97
N GLY A 68 6.49 3.21 -14.13
CA GLY A 68 6.30 1.80 -14.43
C GLY A 68 4.99 1.34 -13.83
N LYS A 69 4.55 0.17 -14.23
CA LYS A 69 3.35 -0.45 -13.67
C LYS A 69 3.74 -1.66 -12.85
N LYS A 70 3.07 -1.85 -11.74
CA LYS A 70 3.28 -3.01 -10.90
C LYS A 70 1.94 -3.50 -10.39
N THR A 71 1.70 -4.80 -10.48
CA THR A 71 0.51 -5.41 -9.92
C THR A 71 0.83 -5.91 -8.53
N ILE A 72 0.03 -5.48 -7.55
CA ILE A 72 0.18 -5.95 -6.17
C ILE A 72 -1.07 -6.71 -5.77
N ILE A 73 -0.88 -7.67 -4.88
CA ILE A 73 -1.97 -8.49 -4.34
C ILE A 73 -2.15 -8.12 -2.89
N SER A 74 -3.31 -7.54 -2.58
CA SER A 74 -3.65 -7.09 -1.23
C SER A 74 -4.85 -7.87 -0.71
N ASP A 75 -5.20 -7.63 0.56
CA ASP A 75 -6.40 -8.23 1.15
C ASP A 75 -7.66 -7.77 0.44
N TYR A 76 -7.62 -6.63 -0.25
CA TYR A 76 -8.75 -6.08 -0.99
C TYR A 76 -8.82 -6.59 -2.43
N GLY A 77 -7.83 -7.38 -2.83
CA GLY A 77 -7.75 -7.92 -4.17
C GLY A 77 -6.50 -7.44 -4.90
N GLU A 78 -6.40 -7.89 -6.15
CA GLU A 78 -5.31 -7.52 -7.02
C GLU A 78 -5.49 -6.10 -7.55
N CYS A 79 -4.45 -5.29 -7.50
CA CYS A 79 -4.51 -3.94 -8.05
C CYS A 79 -3.19 -3.57 -8.72
N GLU A 80 -3.33 -2.76 -9.76
CA GLU A 80 -2.19 -2.23 -10.50
C GLU A 80 -1.87 -0.85 -9.98
N ILE A 81 -0.59 -0.60 -9.72
CA ILE A 81 -0.13 0.70 -9.24
C ILE A 81 0.91 1.27 -10.20
N ALA A 82 0.95 2.60 -10.26
CA ALA A 82 1.97 3.33 -10.98
C ALA A 82 3.14 3.57 -10.03
N VAL A 83 4.33 3.15 -10.43
CA VAL A 83 5.54 3.32 -9.64
C VAL A 83 6.41 4.36 -10.35
N PRO A 84 6.72 5.49 -9.70
CA PRO A 84 7.54 6.52 -10.34
C PRO A 84 8.95 5.99 -10.61
N ARG A 85 9.51 6.45 -11.70
CA ARG A 85 10.88 6.09 -12.09
C ARG A 85 11.71 7.35 -12.20
N ASP A 86 12.98 7.23 -11.89
CA ASP A 86 13.93 8.32 -12.07
C ASP A 86 14.79 8.07 -13.29
N ARG A 87 15.41 9.13 -13.79
CA ARG A 87 16.22 9.07 -14.99
C ARG A 87 17.42 8.15 -14.84
N ASN A 88 18.03 8.16 -13.67
CA ASN A 88 19.24 7.35 -13.41
C ASN A 88 18.92 5.90 -13.05
N GLY A 89 17.67 5.59 -12.72
CA GLY A 89 17.29 4.24 -12.33
C GLY A 89 17.77 3.84 -10.95
N ASP A 90 18.04 4.82 -10.08
CA ASP A 90 18.57 4.59 -8.74
C ASP A 90 17.49 4.50 -7.67
N PHE A 91 16.27 4.88 -8.01
CA PHE A 91 15.18 4.91 -7.05
C PHE A 91 14.76 3.50 -6.64
N GLU A 92 14.85 3.24 -5.35
CA GLU A 92 14.39 1.97 -4.78
C GLU A 92 13.34 2.27 -3.71
N PRO A 93 12.04 2.06 -4.02
CA PRO A 93 10.98 2.31 -3.05
C PRO A 93 11.11 1.41 -1.83
N LYS A 94 10.76 1.95 -0.67
CA LYS A 94 10.75 1.19 0.58
C LYS A 94 9.37 0.68 0.93
N VAL A 95 8.33 1.44 0.58
CA VAL A 95 6.96 1.05 0.92
C VAL A 95 6.55 -0.22 0.18
N ILE A 96 6.99 -0.38 -1.09
CA ILE A 96 6.84 -1.62 -1.84
C ILE A 96 8.17 -1.90 -2.53
N GLU A 97 8.84 -2.95 -2.12
CA GLU A 97 10.11 -3.33 -2.69
C GLU A 97 9.94 -3.88 -4.11
N LYS A 98 11.02 -3.77 -4.88
CA LYS A 98 11.02 -4.07 -6.31
C LYS A 98 10.43 -5.43 -6.66
N ARG A 99 10.68 -6.45 -5.83
CA ARG A 99 10.23 -7.82 -6.08
C ARG A 99 9.01 -8.20 -5.25
N GLN A 100 8.53 -7.29 -4.41
CA GLN A 100 7.39 -7.56 -3.57
C GLN A 100 6.11 -7.38 -4.39
N THR A 101 5.31 -8.42 -4.46
CA THR A 101 4.02 -8.38 -5.15
C THR A 101 2.85 -8.52 -4.19
N ARG A 102 3.08 -9.10 -3.02
CA ARG A 102 2.04 -9.30 -2.01
C ARG A 102 2.34 -8.44 -0.80
N THR A 103 1.33 -7.70 -0.33
CA THR A 103 1.52 -6.79 0.79
C THR A 103 1.67 -7.48 2.13
N ASP A 104 1.23 -8.73 2.22
CA ASP A 104 1.32 -9.54 3.45
C ASP A 104 2.53 -10.47 3.48
N GLU A 105 3.37 -10.43 2.48
CA GLU A 105 4.49 -11.36 2.31
C GLU A 105 5.45 -11.34 3.50
N ILE A 106 5.79 -10.15 3.97
CA ILE A 106 6.70 -9.99 5.10
C ILE A 106 6.11 -10.57 6.37
N GLU A 107 4.83 -10.34 6.59
CA GLU A 107 4.13 -10.88 7.75
C GLU A 107 4.11 -12.40 7.72
N GLN A 108 3.88 -12.99 6.57
CA GLN A 108 3.90 -14.44 6.41
C GLN A 108 5.28 -15.01 6.73
N LYS A 109 6.34 -14.36 6.27
CA LYS A 109 7.70 -14.80 6.57
C LYS A 109 8.00 -14.73 8.05
N ILE A 110 7.58 -13.68 8.71
CA ILE A 110 7.74 -13.54 10.15
C ILE A 110 6.98 -14.65 10.89
N MET A 111 5.77 -14.95 10.46
CA MET A 111 4.96 -16.02 11.03
C MET A 111 5.62 -17.38 10.86
N GLN A 112 6.28 -17.61 9.75
CA GLN A 112 7.01 -18.87 9.51
C GLN A 112 8.23 -19.02 10.41
N ILE A 113 8.83 -17.92 10.80
CA ILE A 113 9.97 -17.93 11.71
C ILE A 113 9.53 -18.23 13.15
N ARG A 114 8.27 -17.93 13.48
CA ARG A 114 7.70 -18.24 14.79
C ARG A 114 7.53 -19.75 14.97
N THR A 115 7.18 -20.16 16.19
CA THR A 115 7.06 -21.57 16.49
C THR A 115 6.04 -22.26 15.57
N PRO A 116 6.35 -23.48 15.10
CA PRO A 116 5.39 -24.23 14.27
C PRO A 116 4.04 -24.45 14.95
N ALA A 117 4.03 -24.53 16.27
CA ALA A 117 2.80 -24.71 17.03
C ALA A 117 1.84 -23.52 16.85
N GLU A 118 2.36 -22.31 16.80
CA GLU A 118 1.54 -21.11 16.58
C GLU A 118 0.90 -21.13 15.20
N GLN A 119 1.65 -21.53 14.20
CA GLN A 119 1.14 -21.62 12.83
C GLN A 119 0.07 -22.68 12.69
N SER A 120 0.29 -23.83 13.27
CA SER A 120 -0.67 -24.92 13.25
C SER A 120 -1.98 -24.52 13.91
N SER A 121 -1.88 -23.85 15.05
CA SER A 121 -3.03 -23.34 15.78
C SER A 121 -3.81 -22.35 14.94
N ALA A 122 -3.13 -21.42 14.29
CA ALA A 122 -3.76 -20.43 13.44
C ALA A 122 -4.49 -21.07 12.27
N ARG A 123 -3.91 -22.08 11.67
CA ARG A 123 -4.54 -22.81 10.56
C ARG A 123 -5.78 -23.56 11.01
N ASN A 124 -5.72 -24.18 12.14
CA ASN A 124 -6.86 -24.91 12.69
C ASN A 124 -8.02 -23.99 12.97
N VAL A 125 -7.74 -22.79 13.46
CA VAL A 125 -8.77 -21.79 13.72
C VAL A 125 -9.36 -21.30 12.39
N ALA A 126 -8.52 -21.13 11.37
CA ALA A 126 -8.97 -20.66 10.06
C ALA A 126 -9.77 -21.73 9.30
N ALA A 127 -9.49 -22.97 9.59
CA ALA A 127 -10.21 -24.08 8.94
C ALA A 127 -11.58 -24.28 9.57
#